data_2e596084a2ccf2148e892c1e63edd82c
#
_entry.id   2e596084a2ccf2148e892c1e63edd82c
#
_cell.length_a   1.000
_cell.length_b   1.000
_cell.length_c   1.000
_cell.angle_alpha   90.00
_cell.angle_beta   90.00
_cell.angle_gamma   90.00
#
_symmetry.space_group_name_H-M   'P 1'
#
loop_
_entity.id
_entity.type
_entity.pdbx_description
1 polymer ?
#
loop_
_entity_poly.entity_id
_entity_poly.type
_entity_poly.pdbx_seq_one_letter_code
_entity_poly.pdbx_strand_id
1 'polypeptide(L)'
;PAEGIPTAELLALPRPVRVRVLQQAAGRELSRRHLLALERLCSGEELGYADVPGLRVTRERGRLFFGAQVLPPLGTHVLRPGETAELPELGLRITVEEPEAFREIHSTFTTFYFKSAIIHDKLSVTPRRPGDRIRLVGRGCTKRVSDLFAERGLTQCARDRVPIIRAAETPAAIAGFGIAEQWAAVPDQTMICVRVEQIQTYGGRIL
;
A
#
# COMPACT_ATOMS: atom_id res chain seq x y z
N PRO A 1 6.72 13.83 -11.38
CA PRO A 1 7.43 14.05 -10.11
C PRO A 1 6.81 13.21 -9.01
N ALA A 2 7.64 12.50 -8.23
CA ALA A 2 7.17 11.62 -7.15
C ALA A 2 6.36 12.37 -6.09
N GLU A 3 6.58 13.66 -5.94
CA GLU A 3 5.93 14.53 -4.95
C GLU A 3 4.58 15.12 -5.40
N GLY A 4 4.14 14.88 -6.63
CA GLY A 4 2.94 15.47 -7.20
C GLY A 4 3.05 17.00 -7.42
N ILE A 5 2.13 17.59 -8.18
CA ILE A 5 2.09 19.02 -8.47
C ILE A 5 0.98 19.67 -7.65
N PRO A 6 1.24 20.73 -6.85
CA PRO A 6 0.22 21.41 -6.07
C PRO A 6 -0.85 22.02 -6.97
N THR A 7 -2.13 21.71 -6.72
CA THR A 7 -3.23 22.23 -7.54
C THR A 7 -3.42 23.73 -7.38
N ALA A 8 -3.18 24.27 -6.19
CA ALA A 8 -3.27 25.70 -5.91
C ALA A 8 -2.26 26.51 -6.75
N GLU A 9 -1.01 26.02 -6.84
CA GLU A 9 0.02 26.66 -7.68
C GLU A 9 -0.34 26.57 -9.16
N LEU A 10 -0.86 25.42 -9.62
CA LEU A 10 -1.34 25.27 -10.99
C LEU A 10 -2.48 26.23 -11.33
N LEU A 11 -3.44 26.38 -10.42
CA LEU A 11 -4.58 27.27 -10.63
C LEU A 11 -4.19 28.76 -10.63
N ALA A 12 -3.14 29.14 -9.92
CA ALA A 12 -2.58 30.48 -9.93
C ALA A 12 -1.88 30.86 -11.24
N LEU A 13 -1.48 29.86 -12.05
CA LEU A 13 -0.83 30.13 -13.35
C LEU A 13 -1.82 30.59 -14.40
N PRO A 14 -1.43 31.48 -15.32
CA PRO A 14 -2.20 31.76 -16.54
C PRO A 14 -2.48 30.47 -17.30
N ARG A 15 -3.70 30.37 -17.88
CA ARG A 15 -4.14 29.14 -18.55
C ARG A 15 -3.16 28.56 -19.57
N PRO A 16 -2.54 29.38 -20.47
CA PRO A 16 -1.57 28.84 -21.43
C PRO A 16 -0.35 28.16 -20.75
N VAL A 17 0.13 28.75 -19.66
CA VAL A 17 1.27 28.22 -18.88
C VAL A 17 0.85 26.93 -18.18
N ARG A 18 -0.32 26.92 -17.54
CA ARG A 18 -0.89 25.74 -16.88
C ARG A 18 -1.04 24.57 -17.83
N VAL A 19 -1.57 24.80 -19.02
CA VAL A 19 -1.70 23.78 -20.07
C VAL A 19 -0.34 23.17 -20.41
N ARG A 20 0.69 24.00 -20.55
CA ARG A 20 2.06 23.54 -20.87
C ARG A 20 2.66 22.72 -19.74
N VAL A 21 2.46 23.12 -18.50
CA VAL A 21 2.89 22.36 -17.31
C VAL A 21 2.18 20.99 -17.26
N LEU A 22 0.86 20.94 -17.52
CA LEU A 22 0.11 19.70 -17.54
C LEU A 22 0.56 18.76 -18.66
N GLN A 23 0.84 19.27 -19.85
CA GLN A 23 1.38 18.49 -20.97
C GLN A 23 2.78 17.95 -20.67
N GLN A 24 3.66 18.79 -20.11
CA GLN A 24 4.99 18.38 -19.71
C GLN A 24 4.98 17.32 -18.60
N ALA A 25 4.11 17.48 -17.60
CA ALA A 25 3.94 16.52 -16.53
C ALA A 25 3.39 15.18 -17.04
N ALA A 26 2.51 15.20 -18.04
CA ALA A 26 1.99 14.01 -18.69
C ALA A 26 3.02 13.34 -19.62
N GLY A 27 4.11 14.02 -19.98
CA GLY A 27 5.15 13.54 -20.90
C GLY A 27 4.63 13.33 -22.35
N ARG A 28 3.52 13.97 -22.72
CA ARG A 28 2.86 13.79 -24.01
C ARG A 28 1.90 14.93 -24.35
N GLU A 29 1.53 15.03 -25.62
CA GLU A 29 0.48 15.94 -26.04
C GLU A 29 -0.88 15.45 -25.54
N LEU A 30 -1.65 16.38 -24.98
CA LEU A 30 -3.00 16.15 -24.49
C LEU A 30 -4.01 16.86 -25.40
N SER A 31 -5.07 16.16 -25.80
CA SER A 31 -6.17 16.78 -26.51
C SER A 31 -6.90 17.78 -25.60
N ARG A 32 -7.67 18.68 -26.22
CA ARG A 32 -8.52 19.66 -25.50
C ARG A 32 -9.41 18.98 -24.45
N ARG A 33 -9.96 17.81 -24.77
CA ARG A 33 -10.81 17.04 -23.84
C ARG A 33 -10.05 16.61 -22.59
N HIS A 34 -8.82 16.11 -22.76
CA HIS A 34 -7.98 15.69 -21.64
C HIS A 34 -7.55 16.87 -20.78
N LEU A 35 -7.19 18.00 -21.39
CA LEU A 35 -6.83 19.20 -20.67
C LEU A 35 -8.00 19.74 -19.83
N LEU A 36 -9.22 19.75 -20.39
CA LEU A 36 -10.42 20.14 -19.64
C LEU A 36 -10.71 19.19 -18.47
N ALA A 37 -10.48 17.88 -18.65
CA ALA A 37 -10.64 16.91 -17.55
C ALA A 37 -9.63 17.16 -16.43
N LEU A 38 -8.37 17.45 -16.76
CA LEU A 38 -7.35 17.79 -15.79
C LEU A 38 -7.62 19.14 -15.10
N GLU A 39 -8.09 20.15 -15.83
CA GLU A 39 -8.47 21.44 -15.24
C GLU A 39 -9.63 21.29 -14.25
N ARG A 40 -10.63 20.46 -14.56
CA ARG A 40 -11.72 20.10 -13.64
C ARG A 40 -11.20 19.36 -12.42
N LEU A 41 -10.25 18.44 -12.63
CA LEU A 41 -9.63 17.71 -11.54
C LEU A 41 -8.86 18.65 -10.61
N CYS A 42 -8.20 19.69 -11.12
CA CYS A 42 -7.51 20.70 -10.30
C CYS A 42 -8.46 21.47 -9.38
N SER A 43 -9.66 21.81 -9.86
CA SER A 43 -10.67 22.62 -9.14
C SER A 43 -11.71 21.79 -8.38
N GLY A 44 -11.71 20.46 -8.53
CA GLY A 44 -12.70 19.55 -7.96
C GLY A 44 -12.54 19.28 -6.47
N GLU A 45 -13.27 18.29 -5.99
CA GLU A 45 -13.17 17.78 -4.61
C GLU A 45 -11.82 17.10 -4.33
N GLU A 46 -11.50 16.87 -3.04
CA GLU A 46 -10.18 16.39 -2.57
C GLU A 46 -9.70 15.07 -3.19
N LEU A 47 -10.62 14.22 -3.62
CA LEU A 47 -10.32 12.93 -4.25
C LEU A 47 -10.95 12.86 -5.63
N GLY A 48 -10.13 12.58 -6.64
CA GLY A 48 -10.60 12.42 -8.00
C GLY A 48 -9.52 11.86 -8.92
N TYR A 49 -9.94 11.45 -10.10
CA TYR A 49 -9.00 11.02 -11.14
C TYR A 49 -9.48 11.45 -12.52
N ALA A 50 -8.54 11.57 -13.44
CA ALA A 50 -8.79 11.74 -14.87
C ALA A 50 -7.89 10.78 -15.65
N ASP A 51 -8.50 10.04 -16.58
CA ASP A 51 -7.75 9.19 -17.49
C ASP A 51 -7.36 10.01 -18.74
N VAL A 52 -6.07 10.00 -19.03
CA VAL A 52 -5.49 10.56 -20.25
C VAL A 52 -4.75 9.44 -21.00
N PRO A 53 -4.44 9.60 -22.29
CA PRO A 53 -3.84 8.52 -23.06
C PRO A 53 -2.62 7.90 -22.34
N GLY A 54 -2.75 6.62 -21.98
CA GLY A 54 -1.68 5.82 -21.38
C GLY A 54 -1.30 6.15 -19.94
N LEU A 55 -2.04 7.03 -19.22
CA LEU A 55 -1.83 7.25 -17.80
C LEU A 55 -3.10 7.74 -17.09
N ARG A 56 -3.18 7.45 -15.81
CA ARG A 56 -4.18 8.05 -14.92
C ARG A 56 -3.54 9.18 -14.12
N VAL A 57 -4.23 10.30 -14.04
CA VAL A 57 -3.85 11.42 -13.16
C VAL A 57 -4.81 11.42 -11.98
N THR A 58 -4.28 11.37 -10.77
CA THR A 58 -5.07 11.41 -9.54
C THR A 58 -4.86 12.74 -8.83
N ARG A 59 -5.91 13.25 -8.19
CA ARG A 59 -5.81 14.36 -7.25
C ARG A 59 -5.97 13.84 -5.84
N GLU A 60 -4.99 14.15 -5.00
CA GLU A 60 -4.98 13.77 -3.61
C GLU A 60 -4.34 14.89 -2.78
N ARG A 61 -5.00 15.27 -1.68
CA ARG A 61 -4.49 16.31 -0.75
C ARG A 61 -4.05 17.60 -1.46
N GLY A 62 -4.82 18.04 -2.43
CA GLY A 62 -4.50 19.26 -3.18
C GLY A 62 -3.30 19.14 -4.12
N ARG A 63 -2.90 17.93 -4.50
CA ARG A 63 -1.80 17.70 -5.45
C ARG A 63 -2.24 16.77 -6.59
N LEU A 64 -1.72 17.01 -7.79
CA LEU A 64 -1.88 16.11 -8.93
C LEU A 64 -0.68 15.16 -9.04
N PHE A 65 -0.99 13.90 -9.15
CA PHE A 65 -0.02 12.83 -9.40
C PHE A 65 -0.22 12.30 -10.82
N PHE A 66 0.82 12.45 -11.66
CA PHE A 66 0.83 12.00 -13.04
C PHE A 66 1.50 10.65 -13.14
N GLY A 67 0.80 9.66 -13.71
CA GLY A 67 1.37 8.34 -13.84
C GLY A 67 1.65 7.72 -12.48
N ALA A 68 0.66 7.67 -11.61
CA ALA A 68 0.58 6.46 -10.82
C ALA A 68 0.65 5.35 -11.86
N GLN A 69 1.83 4.76 -12.02
CA GLN A 69 1.91 3.48 -12.72
C GLN A 69 0.73 2.71 -12.17
N VAL A 70 -0.16 2.22 -13.04
CA VAL A 70 -1.05 1.13 -12.67
C VAL A 70 -0.08 -0.01 -12.44
N LEU A 71 0.59 0.08 -11.28
CA LEU A 71 1.39 -1.04 -10.80
C LEU A 71 0.36 -2.15 -10.66
N PRO A 72 0.67 -3.34 -11.16
CA PRO A 72 -0.26 -4.44 -11.04
C PRO A 72 -0.72 -4.49 -9.58
N PRO A 73 -2.02 -4.68 -9.34
CA PRO A 73 -2.50 -4.83 -7.98
C PRO A 73 -1.71 -5.95 -7.32
N LEU A 74 -1.44 -5.80 -6.03
CA LEU A 74 -0.81 -6.87 -5.27
C LEU A 74 -1.60 -8.17 -5.49
N GLY A 75 -0.94 -9.18 -6.02
CA GLY A 75 -1.50 -10.51 -6.19
C GLY A 75 -1.76 -11.19 -4.85
N THR A 76 -2.33 -12.38 -4.89
CA THR A 76 -2.39 -13.25 -3.71
C THR A 76 -1.18 -14.16 -3.71
N HIS A 77 -0.35 -14.05 -2.68
CA HIS A 77 0.80 -14.91 -2.46
C HIS A 77 0.51 -15.82 -1.26
N VAL A 78 0.70 -17.10 -1.44
CA VAL A 78 0.53 -18.09 -0.36
C VAL A 78 1.91 -18.49 0.10
N LEU A 79 2.16 -18.44 1.41
CA LEU A 79 3.44 -18.76 2.04
C LEU A 79 3.23 -19.78 3.16
N ARG A 80 4.11 -20.77 3.20
CA ARG A 80 4.22 -21.73 4.29
C ARG A 80 5.41 -21.35 5.19
N PRO A 81 5.47 -21.89 6.39
CA PRO A 81 6.71 -21.83 7.20
C PRO A 81 7.92 -22.26 6.38
N GLY A 82 9.04 -21.54 6.51
CA GLY A 82 10.26 -21.73 5.75
C GLY A 82 10.29 -21.06 4.37
N GLU A 83 9.16 -20.51 3.89
CA GLU A 83 9.10 -19.91 2.57
C GLU A 83 9.32 -18.39 2.57
N THR A 84 9.82 -17.90 1.45
CA THR A 84 10.02 -16.47 1.17
C THR A 84 9.39 -16.12 -0.17
N ALA A 85 8.65 -15.02 -0.22
CA ALA A 85 8.14 -14.42 -1.45
C ALA A 85 8.75 -13.05 -1.67
N GLU A 86 9.17 -12.78 -2.91
CA GLU A 86 9.51 -11.44 -3.36
C GLU A 86 8.29 -10.81 -4.06
N LEU A 87 8.01 -9.57 -3.70
CA LEU A 87 6.94 -8.74 -4.25
C LEU A 87 7.61 -7.54 -4.94
N PRO A 88 8.18 -7.75 -6.15
CA PRO A 88 8.97 -6.72 -6.83
C PRO A 88 8.13 -5.48 -7.17
N GLU A 89 6.83 -5.65 -7.41
CA GLU A 89 5.88 -4.56 -7.63
C GLU A 89 5.75 -3.63 -6.40
N LEU A 90 6.03 -4.13 -5.21
CA LEU A 90 6.05 -3.35 -3.97
C LEU A 90 7.46 -3.01 -3.49
N GLY A 91 8.49 -3.63 -4.07
CA GLY A 91 9.86 -3.57 -3.57
C GLY A 91 10.00 -4.23 -2.19
N LEU A 92 9.22 -5.28 -1.93
CA LEU A 92 9.18 -5.97 -0.65
C LEU A 92 9.55 -7.45 -0.78
N ARG A 93 10.14 -7.97 0.29
CA ARG A 93 10.35 -9.41 0.53
C ARG A 93 9.60 -9.79 1.80
N ILE A 94 8.88 -10.89 1.77
CA ILE A 94 8.18 -11.44 2.92
C ILE A 94 8.70 -12.83 3.18
N THR A 95 9.25 -13.04 4.38
CA THR A 95 9.78 -14.32 4.84
C THR A 95 8.92 -14.84 5.97
N VAL A 96 8.50 -16.09 5.88
CA VAL A 96 7.82 -16.84 6.94
C VAL A 96 8.82 -17.82 7.49
N GLU A 97 9.30 -17.60 8.72
CA GLU A 97 10.28 -18.46 9.36
C GLU A 97 9.63 -19.77 9.81
N GLU A 98 10.47 -20.81 10.00
CA GLU A 98 10.01 -22.06 10.62
C GLU A 98 9.54 -21.80 12.07
N PRO A 99 8.58 -22.60 12.57
CA PRO A 99 8.12 -22.46 13.94
C PRO A 99 9.25 -22.68 14.95
N GLU A 100 9.47 -21.71 15.81
CA GLU A 100 10.50 -21.75 16.84
C GLU A 100 9.98 -21.20 18.17
N ALA A 101 10.59 -21.59 19.28
CA ALA A 101 10.30 -21.04 20.60
C ALA A 101 11.18 -19.82 20.86
N PHE A 102 10.55 -18.65 20.94
CA PHE A 102 11.24 -17.40 21.24
C PHE A 102 10.99 -17.00 22.69
N ARG A 103 12.05 -16.60 23.40
CA ARG A 103 11.95 -16.07 24.77
C ARG A 103 11.51 -14.62 24.81
N GLU A 104 11.90 -13.86 23.79
CA GLU A 104 11.58 -12.45 23.66
C GLU A 104 10.91 -12.16 22.34
N ILE A 105 9.88 -11.31 22.36
CA ILE A 105 9.14 -10.89 21.20
C ILE A 105 9.44 -9.43 20.93
N HIS A 106 10.21 -9.17 19.88
CA HIS A 106 10.47 -7.82 19.38
C HIS A 106 9.55 -7.51 18.20
N SER A 107 8.25 -7.44 18.46
CA SER A 107 7.27 -7.07 17.43
C SER A 107 7.49 -5.64 16.97
N THR A 108 7.66 -5.50 15.67
CA THR A 108 7.70 -4.20 15.00
C THR A 108 6.50 -4.10 14.05
N PHE A 109 6.37 -2.99 13.34
CA PHE A 109 5.34 -2.88 12.30
C PHE A 109 5.69 -3.67 11.01
N THR A 110 6.84 -4.34 11.00
CA THR A 110 7.34 -5.14 9.86
C THR A 110 7.74 -6.56 10.26
N THR A 111 7.75 -6.86 11.57
CA THR A 111 8.04 -8.19 12.09
C THR A 111 6.90 -8.62 13.02
N PHE A 112 6.30 -9.76 12.71
CA PHE A 112 5.10 -10.25 13.37
C PHE A 112 5.33 -11.65 13.88
N TYR A 113 4.97 -11.92 15.14
CA TYR A 113 5.05 -13.23 15.76
C TYR A 113 3.65 -13.79 15.96
N PHE A 114 3.35 -14.88 15.25
CA PHE A 114 2.06 -15.55 15.25
C PHE A 114 2.09 -16.81 16.11
N LYS A 115 0.97 -17.12 16.75
CA LYS A 115 0.78 -18.42 17.44
C LYS A 115 0.86 -19.55 16.42
N SER A 116 1.83 -20.46 16.55
CA SER A 116 1.99 -21.57 15.60
C SER A 116 0.80 -22.52 15.62
N ALA A 117 0.20 -22.76 16.78
CA ALA A 117 -0.95 -23.65 16.95
C ALA A 117 -2.21 -23.25 16.12
N ILE A 118 -2.28 -22.00 15.64
CA ILE A 118 -3.44 -21.47 14.93
C ILE A 118 -3.15 -21.36 13.42
N ILE A 119 -1.88 -21.36 13.02
CA ILE A 119 -1.46 -21.32 11.61
C ILE A 119 -1.10 -22.73 11.18
N HIS A 120 -2.14 -23.50 10.82
CA HIS A 120 -1.98 -24.93 10.54
C HIS A 120 -1.11 -25.22 9.31
N ASP A 121 -1.22 -24.46 8.20
CA ASP A 121 -0.49 -24.82 6.98
C ASP A 121 0.05 -23.64 6.17
N LYS A 122 -0.63 -22.49 6.16
CA LYS A 122 -0.28 -21.40 5.25
C LYS A 122 -0.78 -20.03 5.70
N LEU A 123 -0.01 -19.03 5.35
CA LEU A 123 -0.42 -17.63 5.37
C LEU A 123 -0.66 -17.15 3.94
N SER A 124 -1.54 -16.20 3.75
CA SER A 124 -1.68 -15.52 2.47
C SER A 124 -1.38 -14.03 2.62
N VAL A 125 -0.66 -13.49 1.65
CA VAL A 125 -0.40 -12.05 1.52
C VAL A 125 -1.29 -11.53 0.40
N THR A 126 -2.14 -10.57 0.72
CA THR A 126 -3.14 -10.06 -0.22
C THR A 126 -3.28 -8.55 -0.10
N PRO A 127 -3.86 -7.85 -1.09
CA PRO A 127 -4.34 -6.51 -0.89
C PRO A 127 -5.53 -6.50 0.09
N ARG A 128 -5.92 -5.31 0.54
CA ARG A 128 -7.17 -5.15 1.32
C ARG A 128 -8.38 -5.64 0.51
N ARG A 129 -9.36 -6.18 1.24
CA ARG A 129 -10.66 -6.56 0.67
C ARG A 129 -11.77 -5.67 1.26
N PRO A 130 -12.85 -5.40 0.52
CA PRO A 130 -14.02 -4.73 1.10
C PRO A 130 -14.52 -5.48 2.32
N GLY A 131 -14.79 -4.74 3.41
CA GLY A 131 -15.29 -5.33 4.65
C GLY A 131 -14.22 -5.85 5.61
N ASP A 132 -12.94 -5.85 5.25
CA ASP A 132 -11.85 -6.25 6.14
C ASP A 132 -11.89 -5.50 7.47
N ARG A 133 -11.83 -6.25 8.55
CA ARG A 133 -11.81 -5.73 9.92
C ARG A 133 -10.68 -6.40 10.69
N ILE A 134 -10.07 -5.65 11.62
CA ILE A 134 -8.98 -6.14 12.44
C ILE A 134 -9.01 -5.47 13.82
N ARG A 135 -8.68 -6.23 14.85
CA ARG A 135 -8.41 -5.72 16.19
C ARG A 135 -6.92 -5.83 16.43
N LEU A 136 -6.20 -4.73 16.28
CA LEU A 136 -4.76 -4.70 16.49
C LEU A 136 -4.42 -4.76 17.98
N VAL A 137 -3.31 -5.42 18.31
CA VAL A 137 -2.75 -5.43 19.67
C VAL A 137 -2.64 -3.99 20.20
N GLY A 138 -3.08 -3.77 21.43
CA GLY A 138 -3.03 -2.48 22.11
C GLY A 138 -4.11 -1.46 21.71
N ARG A 139 -5.00 -1.77 20.74
CA ARG A 139 -6.05 -0.81 20.34
C ARG A 139 -7.41 -1.00 20.99
N GLY A 140 -7.64 -2.13 21.68
CA GLY A 140 -8.88 -2.37 22.44
C GLY A 140 -10.18 -2.49 21.64
N CYS A 141 -10.19 -2.15 20.34
CA CYS A 141 -11.40 -2.18 19.49
C CYS A 141 -11.09 -2.72 18.08
N THR A 142 -12.15 -3.30 17.47
CA THR A 142 -12.09 -3.75 16.08
C THR A 142 -12.40 -2.60 15.15
N LYS A 143 -11.50 -2.32 14.22
CA LYS A 143 -11.66 -1.27 13.19
C LYS A 143 -11.73 -1.88 11.79
N ARG A 144 -12.33 -1.14 10.86
CA ARG A 144 -12.19 -1.46 9.44
C ARG A 144 -10.77 -1.13 8.99
N VAL A 145 -10.20 -1.95 8.13
CA VAL A 145 -8.88 -1.70 7.54
C VAL A 145 -8.86 -0.38 6.77
N SER A 146 -9.95 -0.04 6.08
CA SER A 146 -10.13 1.25 5.41
C SER A 146 -9.97 2.45 6.35
N ASP A 147 -10.51 2.33 7.57
CA ASP A 147 -10.47 3.42 8.55
C ASP A 147 -9.06 3.59 9.13
N LEU A 148 -8.36 2.47 9.38
CA LEU A 148 -6.95 2.49 9.79
C LEU A 148 -6.06 3.17 8.74
N PHE A 149 -6.32 2.91 7.45
CA PHE A 149 -5.59 3.54 6.36
C PHE A 149 -5.91 5.03 6.24
N ALA A 150 -7.17 5.41 6.48
CA ALA A 150 -7.59 6.81 6.50
C ALA A 150 -6.96 7.59 7.68
N GLU A 151 -6.93 6.99 8.88
CA GLU A 151 -6.27 7.58 10.06
C GLU A 151 -4.79 7.90 9.82
N ARG A 152 -4.09 7.05 9.07
CA ARG A 152 -2.69 7.31 8.65
C ARG A 152 -2.57 8.17 7.40
N GLY A 153 -3.71 8.59 6.86
CA GLY A 153 -3.76 9.44 5.68
C GLY A 153 -3.19 8.80 4.42
N LEU A 154 -3.29 7.47 4.29
CA LEU A 154 -2.86 6.79 3.08
C LEU A 154 -3.77 7.18 1.91
N THR A 155 -3.14 7.47 0.77
CA THR A 155 -3.83 7.71 -0.49
C THR A 155 -4.51 6.44 -1.00
N GLN A 156 -5.49 6.55 -1.87
CA GLN A 156 -6.19 5.39 -2.44
C GLN A 156 -5.19 4.41 -3.09
N CYS A 157 -4.24 4.93 -3.88
CA CYS A 157 -3.22 4.10 -4.53
C CYS A 157 -2.30 3.41 -3.51
N ALA A 158 -1.95 4.09 -2.42
CA ALA A 158 -1.13 3.52 -1.36
C ALA A 158 -1.86 2.42 -0.58
N ARG A 159 -3.18 2.56 -0.38
CA ARG A 159 -4.00 1.58 0.35
C ARG A 159 -4.02 0.20 -0.31
N ASP A 160 -4.06 0.17 -1.65
CA ASP A 160 -4.12 -1.07 -2.43
C ASP A 160 -2.74 -1.76 -2.55
N ARG A 161 -1.70 -1.10 -2.01
CA ARG A 161 -0.31 -1.57 -1.97
C ARG A 161 0.17 -2.00 -0.59
N VAL A 162 -0.65 -1.85 0.44
CA VAL A 162 -0.29 -2.32 1.79
C VAL A 162 -0.56 -3.82 1.88
N PRO A 163 0.48 -4.65 2.10
CA PRO A 163 0.29 -6.08 2.27
C PRO A 163 -0.50 -6.39 3.54
N ILE A 164 -1.54 -7.19 3.38
CA ILE A 164 -2.30 -7.78 4.48
C ILE A 164 -1.95 -9.25 4.56
N ILE A 165 -1.38 -9.65 5.67
CA ILE A 165 -1.10 -11.04 6.00
C ILE A 165 -2.38 -11.63 6.59
N ARG A 166 -2.85 -12.73 5.99
CA ARG A 166 -4.07 -13.41 6.42
C ARG A 166 -3.77 -14.80 6.92
N ALA A 167 -4.50 -15.18 7.96
CA ALA A 167 -4.59 -16.55 8.42
C ALA A 167 -6.07 -16.96 8.35
N ALA A 168 -6.37 -18.13 7.80
CA ALA A 168 -7.73 -18.61 7.57
C ALA A 168 -8.66 -17.54 6.96
N GLU A 169 -8.20 -16.85 5.91
CA GLU A 169 -8.91 -15.80 5.17
C GLU A 169 -9.18 -14.48 5.96
N THR A 170 -8.86 -14.43 7.24
CA THR A 170 -9.04 -13.21 8.06
C THR A 170 -7.74 -12.40 8.15
N PRO A 171 -7.81 -11.05 8.20
CA PRO A 171 -6.63 -10.23 8.44
C PRO A 171 -5.95 -10.58 9.76
N ALA A 172 -4.71 -11.04 9.69
CA ALA A 172 -3.90 -11.44 10.84
C ALA A 172 -2.85 -10.39 11.18
N ALA A 173 -2.27 -9.74 10.17
CA ALA A 173 -1.41 -8.57 10.36
C ALA A 173 -1.50 -7.64 9.14
N ILE A 174 -1.12 -6.38 9.33
CA ILE A 174 -1.04 -5.38 8.28
C ILE A 174 0.37 -4.78 8.34
N ALA A 175 1.11 -4.89 7.24
CA ALA A 175 2.45 -4.30 7.14
C ALA A 175 2.41 -2.80 7.43
N GLY A 176 3.30 -2.34 8.30
CA GLY A 176 3.31 -0.95 8.76
C GLY A 176 2.28 -0.58 9.83
N PHE A 177 1.37 -1.48 10.25
CA PHE A 177 0.30 -1.17 11.22
C PHE A 177 0.33 -2.05 12.46
N GLY A 178 0.61 -3.34 12.32
CA GLY A 178 0.69 -4.28 13.43
C GLY A 178 -0.05 -5.59 13.21
N ILE A 179 -0.06 -6.42 14.25
CA ILE A 179 -0.67 -7.74 14.30
C ILE A 179 -2.02 -7.71 15.01
N ALA A 180 -2.94 -8.59 14.60
CA ALA A 180 -4.21 -8.76 15.25
C ALA A 180 -4.06 -9.52 16.59
N GLU A 181 -4.80 -9.08 17.60
CA GLU A 181 -4.71 -9.57 18.98
C GLU A 181 -4.93 -11.09 19.07
N GLN A 182 -5.88 -11.63 18.33
CA GLN A 182 -6.20 -13.06 18.32
C GLN A 182 -5.07 -13.93 17.76
N TRP A 183 -4.22 -13.39 16.89
CA TRP A 183 -3.13 -14.10 16.21
C TRP A 183 -1.76 -13.86 16.84
N ALA A 184 -1.64 -12.84 17.68
CA ALA A 184 -0.37 -12.47 18.31
C ALA A 184 0.13 -13.58 19.23
N ALA A 185 1.39 -13.98 19.05
CA ALA A 185 2.06 -14.91 19.94
C ALA A 185 2.33 -14.27 21.32
N VAL A 186 2.58 -15.12 22.30
CA VAL A 186 3.07 -14.74 23.62
C VAL A 186 4.43 -15.42 23.85
N PRO A 187 5.31 -14.84 24.68
CA PRO A 187 6.62 -15.45 24.99
C PRO A 187 6.50 -16.89 25.48
N ASP A 188 7.58 -17.65 25.33
CA ASP A 188 7.73 -19.04 25.75
C ASP A 188 6.77 -20.05 25.08
N GLN A 189 6.20 -19.68 23.94
CA GLN A 189 5.43 -20.58 23.08
C GLN A 189 6.10 -20.73 21.71
N THR A 190 5.84 -21.85 21.04
CA THR A 190 6.24 -22.02 19.64
C THR A 190 5.46 -21.04 18.78
N MET A 191 6.14 -20.24 18.00
CA MET A 191 5.56 -19.20 17.18
C MET A 191 6.21 -19.15 15.79
N ILE A 192 5.51 -18.55 14.86
CA ILE A 192 5.99 -18.31 13.50
C ILE A 192 6.30 -16.82 13.37
N CYS A 193 7.54 -16.52 12.98
CA CYS A 193 7.95 -15.15 12.69
C CYS A 193 7.70 -14.84 11.21
N VAL A 194 7.07 -13.71 10.92
CA VAL A 194 6.90 -13.18 9.56
C VAL A 194 7.58 -11.83 9.48
N ARG A 195 8.55 -11.72 8.57
CA ARG A 195 9.28 -10.47 8.31
C ARG A 195 8.87 -9.88 6.97
N VAL A 196 8.68 -8.58 6.98
CA VAL A 196 8.44 -7.77 5.77
C VAL A 196 9.60 -6.81 5.63
N GLU A 197 10.42 -7.00 4.61
CA GLU A 197 11.64 -6.24 4.39
C GLU A 197 11.56 -5.49 3.04
N GLN A 198 12.21 -4.33 2.97
CA GLN A 198 12.39 -3.64 1.69
C GLN A 198 13.49 -4.31 0.89
N ILE A 199 13.21 -4.65 -0.36
CA ILE A 199 14.24 -5.06 -1.32
C ILE A 199 14.84 -3.78 -1.89
N GLN A 200 16.14 -3.59 -1.74
CA GLN A 200 16.85 -2.58 -2.51
C GLN A 200 16.82 -3.02 -3.98
N THR A 201 15.87 -2.50 -4.73
CA THR A 201 15.94 -2.57 -6.19
C THR A 201 17.11 -1.70 -6.60
N TYR A 202 18.25 -2.29 -6.90
CA TYR A 202 19.33 -1.60 -7.59
C TYR A 202 18.74 -1.06 -8.88
N GLY A 203 18.60 0.26 -8.93
CA GLY A 203 17.99 0.96 -10.04
C GLY A 203 18.64 0.55 -11.35
N GLY A 204 17.93 -0.23 -12.13
CA GLY A 204 18.19 -0.37 -13.53
C GLY A 204 17.99 0.99 -14.19
N ARG A 205 19.05 1.77 -14.35
CA ARG A 205 19.13 2.75 -15.42
C ARG A 205 18.94 1.95 -16.70
N ILE A 206 17.78 2.06 -17.28
CA ILE A 206 17.63 1.77 -18.70
C ILE A 206 18.16 3.01 -19.42
N LEU A 207 19.24 2.82 -20.13
CA LEU A 207 19.80 3.76 -21.11
C LEU A 207 18.76 4.03 -22.21
#